data_805bdf1d73fa968099e25c2a5af12905
#
_entry.id   805bdf1d73fa968099e25c2a5af12905
#
_cell.length_a   1.000
_cell.length_b   1.000
_cell.length_c   1.000
_cell.angle_alpha   90.00
_cell.angle_beta   90.00
_cell.angle_gamma   90.00
#
_symmetry.space_group_name_H-M   'P 1'
#
loop_
_entity.id
_entity.type
_entity.pdbx_description
1 polymer ?
#
loop_
_entity_poly.entity_id
_entity_poly.type
_entity_poly.pdbx_seq_one_letter_code
_entity_poly.pdbx_strand_id
1 'polypeptide(L)'
;MSKKITITLSQKSIQDAISQIKAYQSDLTYKCQLLAEKLAEKGVEIARLQLADLDAIFTTELISSVHTEYKGSTKGGGIWAVVAGTDHAMFVEFGTGIVGKRSPYPGKLPEGIDWQYASGKTIRQLADGRYGWFYQDDNGEWWFTEGMPSRPFMYYTAKELEKIVVETAKEVFSG
;
A
#
# COMPACT_ATOMS: atom_id res chain seq x y z
N MET A 1 -18.62 17.18 -18.56
CA MET A 1 -19.85 17.62 -19.28
C MET A 1 -20.81 16.44 -19.43
N SER A 2 -22.11 16.64 -19.14
CA SER A 2 -23.14 15.61 -19.35
C SER A 2 -23.37 15.41 -20.85
N LYS A 3 -23.01 14.24 -21.41
CA LYS A 3 -23.33 13.89 -22.80
C LYS A 3 -24.81 13.48 -22.87
N LYS A 4 -25.61 14.23 -23.63
CA LYS A 4 -27.02 13.92 -23.89
C LYS A 4 -27.13 13.09 -25.15
N ILE A 5 -27.69 11.88 -25.06
CA ILE A 5 -27.96 11.01 -26.21
C ILE A 5 -29.43 11.13 -26.56
N THR A 6 -29.72 11.56 -27.78
CA THR A 6 -31.11 11.66 -28.29
C THR A 6 -31.40 10.47 -29.20
N ILE A 7 -32.52 9.79 -28.95
CA ILE A 7 -32.90 8.57 -29.69
C ILE A 7 -34.23 8.83 -30.36
N THR A 8 -34.35 8.47 -31.67
CA THR A 8 -35.60 8.37 -32.41
C THR A 8 -35.92 6.89 -32.67
N LEU A 9 -37.17 6.58 -33.02
CA LEU A 9 -37.61 5.20 -33.27
C LEU A 9 -37.14 4.63 -34.64
N SER A 10 -36.00 5.10 -35.15
CA SER A 10 -35.38 4.52 -36.38
C SER A 10 -34.26 3.53 -36.00
N GLN A 11 -34.13 2.47 -36.73
CA GLN A 11 -33.08 1.46 -36.55
C GLN A 11 -31.67 2.08 -36.52
N LYS A 12 -31.42 3.06 -37.37
CA LYS A 12 -30.14 3.77 -37.42
C LYS A 12 -29.88 4.54 -36.13
N SER A 13 -30.85 5.31 -35.64
CA SER A 13 -30.72 6.09 -34.39
C SER A 13 -30.49 5.21 -33.20
N ILE A 14 -31.12 4.03 -33.13
CA ILE A 14 -30.93 3.06 -32.05
C ILE A 14 -29.50 2.50 -32.09
N GLN A 15 -29.00 2.13 -33.30
CA GLN A 15 -27.63 1.62 -33.46
C GLN A 15 -26.58 2.68 -33.09
N ASP A 16 -26.78 3.93 -33.51
CA ASP A 16 -25.89 5.05 -33.16
C ASP A 16 -25.86 5.29 -31.63
N ALA A 17 -27.01 5.24 -30.97
CA ALA A 17 -27.08 5.36 -29.53
C ALA A 17 -26.36 4.22 -28.81
N ILE A 18 -26.52 2.97 -29.26
CA ILE A 18 -25.80 1.80 -28.72
C ILE A 18 -24.30 1.98 -28.87
N SER A 19 -23.84 2.45 -30.02
CA SER A 19 -22.41 2.69 -30.29
C SER A 19 -21.85 3.78 -29.37
N GLN A 20 -22.58 4.87 -29.13
CA GLN A 20 -22.17 5.94 -28.21
C GLN A 20 -22.12 5.47 -26.77
N ILE A 21 -23.06 4.63 -26.33
CA ILE A 21 -23.07 4.05 -24.97
C ILE A 21 -21.87 3.13 -24.78
N LYS A 22 -21.56 2.27 -25.78
CA LYS A 22 -20.38 1.38 -25.74
C LYS A 22 -19.08 2.18 -25.68
N ALA A 23 -18.96 3.23 -26.49
CA ALA A 23 -17.79 4.10 -26.45
C ALA A 23 -17.62 4.79 -25.10
N TYR A 24 -18.72 5.30 -24.51
CA TYR A 24 -18.70 5.88 -23.18
C TYR A 24 -18.30 4.86 -22.09
N GLN A 25 -18.83 3.64 -22.17
CA GLN A 25 -18.47 2.56 -21.24
C GLN A 25 -16.98 2.20 -21.33
N SER A 26 -16.44 2.14 -22.55
CA SER A 26 -15.01 1.89 -22.76
C SER A 26 -14.14 3.01 -22.19
N ASP A 27 -14.50 4.28 -22.44
CA ASP A 27 -13.81 5.44 -21.88
C ASP A 27 -13.85 5.46 -20.34
N LEU A 28 -15.01 5.16 -19.77
CA LEU A 28 -15.17 5.07 -18.31
C LEU A 28 -14.27 3.98 -17.71
N THR A 29 -14.26 2.80 -18.31
CA THR A 29 -13.41 1.69 -17.85
C THR A 29 -11.93 2.06 -17.93
N TYR A 30 -11.51 2.69 -19.02
CA TYR A 30 -10.14 3.18 -19.19
C TYR A 30 -9.77 4.22 -18.12
N LYS A 31 -10.65 5.19 -17.86
CA LYS A 31 -10.42 6.22 -16.82
C LYS A 31 -10.37 5.61 -15.41
N CYS A 32 -11.19 4.62 -15.12
CA CYS A 32 -11.10 3.90 -13.84
C CYS A 32 -9.76 3.15 -13.70
N GLN A 33 -9.27 2.55 -14.79
CA GLN A 33 -7.96 1.90 -14.82
C GLN A 33 -6.83 2.89 -14.58
N LEU A 34 -6.85 4.02 -15.28
CA LEU A 34 -5.88 5.11 -15.12
C LEU A 34 -5.90 5.72 -13.71
N LEU A 35 -7.09 5.84 -13.10
CA LEU A 35 -7.21 6.31 -11.72
C LEU A 35 -6.51 5.36 -10.75
N ALA A 36 -6.74 4.05 -10.88
CA ALA A 36 -6.10 3.05 -10.02
C ALA A 36 -4.57 3.06 -10.17
N GLU A 37 -4.07 3.18 -11.38
CA GLU A 37 -2.64 3.30 -11.69
C GLU A 37 -2.03 4.56 -11.03
N LYS A 38 -2.61 5.73 -11.26
CA LYS A 38 -2.14 7.00 -10.68
C LYS A 38 -2.17 6.99 -9.15
N LEU A 39 -3.19 6.39 -8.54
CA LEU A 39 -3.24 6.25 -7.09
C LEU A 39 -2.13 5.34 -6.58
N ALA A 40 -1.80 4.27 -7.28
CA ALA A 40 -0.70 3.40 -6.91
C ALA A 40 0.66 4.11 -7.04
N GLU A 41 0.89 4.89 -8.10
CA GLU A 41 2.09 5.70 -8.28
C GLU A 41 2.25 6.73 -7.14
N LYS A 42 1.20 7.51 -6.84
CA LYS A 42 1.18 8.43 -5.69
C LYS A 42 1.41 7.67 -4.37
N GLY A 43 0.89 6.46 -4.25
CA GLY A 43 1.10 5.59 -3.10
C GLY A 43 2.56 5.21 -2.88
N VAL A 44 3.32 4.95 -3.94
CA VAL A 44 4.77 4.70 -3.85
C VAL A 44 5.51 5.92 -3.32
N GLU A 45 5.19 7.12 -3.84
CA GLU A 45 5.80 8.36 -3.37
C GLU A 45 5.49 8.61 -1.88
N ILE A 46 4.23 8.46 -1.48
CA ILE A 46 3.81 8.62 -0.09
C ILE A 46 4.49 7.59 0.81
N ALA A 47 4.55 6.31 0.42
CA ALA A 47 5.18 5.26 1.23
C ALA A 47 6.67 5.55 1.48
N ARG A 48 7.38 6.06 0.47
CA ARG A 48 8.78 6.45 0.61
C ARG A 48 8.95 7.65 1.56
N LEU A 49 8.04 8.63 1.51
CA LEU A 49 8.02 9.75 2.46
C LEU A 49 7.73 9.27 3.88
N GLN A 50 6.75 8.37 4.05
CA GLN A 50 6.44 7.80 5.37
C GLN A 50 7.62 7.03 5.96
N LEU A 51 8.38 6.28 5.15
CA LEU A 51 9.61 5.60 5.60
C LEU A 51 10.64 6.61 6.13
N ALA A 52 10.79 7.76 5.47
CA ALA A 52 11.70 8.82 5.91
C ALA A 52 11.20 9.48 7.20
N ASP A 53 9.93 9.88 7.26
CA ASP A 53 9.32 10.60 8.39
C ASP A 53 9.29 9.75 9.68
N LEU A 54 9.14 8.43 9.54
CA LEU A 54 9.13 7.48 10.66
C LEU A 54 10.53 7.04 11.11
N ASP A 55 11.59 7.61 10.52
CA ASP A 55 12.98 7.16 10.74
C ASP A 55 13.13 5.63 10.57
N ALA A 56 12.48 5.11 9.51
CA ALA A 56 12.39 3.69 9.19
C ALA A 56 13.43 3.24 8.16
N ILE A 57 14.34 4.12 7.77
CA ILE A 57 15.37 3.85 6.78
C ILE A 57 16.59 3.28 7.49
N PHE A 58 16.62 1.95 7.66
CA PHE A 58 17.82 1.24 8.15
C PHE A 58 18.78 0.94 7.01
N THR A 59 18.24 0.68 5.81
CA THR A 59 18.98 0.48 4.57
C THR A 59 18.25 1.14 3.42
N THR A 60 18.95 1.54 2.38
CA THR A 60 18.33 2.05 1.15
C THR A 60 17.51 1.00 0.40
N GLU A 61 17.68 -0.27 0.77
CA GLU A 61 17.00 -1.40 0.15
C GLU A 61 15.48 -1.31 0.32
N LEU A 62 14.97 -1.09 1.54
CA LEU A 62 13.53 -1.01 1.79
C LEU A 62 12.87 0.11 0.99
N ILE A 63 13.42 1.32 1.05
CA ILE A 63 12.85 2.47 0.32
C ILE A 63 12.90 2.27 -1.20
N SER A 64 13.97 1.63 -1.71
CA SER A 64 14.14 1.32 -3.13
C SER A 64 13.21 0.20 -3.59
N SER A 65 12.83 -0.72 -2.69
CA SER A 65 11.95 -1.84 -2.99
C SER A 65 10.48 -1.45 -3.15
N VAL A 66 10.09 -0.25 -2.71
CA VAL A 66 8.69 0.21 -2.81
C VAL A 66 8.37 0.53 -4.27
N HIS A 67 7.40 -0.19 -4.82
CA HIS A 67 7.00 -0.11 -6.22
C HIS A 67 5.51 -0.40 -6.41
N THR A 68 5.01 -0.17 -7.63
CA THR A 68 3.66 -0.55 -8.02
C THR A 68 3.66 -1.93 -8.68
N GLU A 69 2.58 -2.68 -8.47
CA GLU A 69 2.32 -3.92 -9.19
C GLU A 69 0.90 -3.95 -9.76
N TYR A 70 0.79 -4.29 -11.05
CA TYR A 70 -0.50 -4.60 -11.65
C TYR A 70 -0.96 -6.01 -11.23
N LYS A 71 -2.12 -6.10 -10.58
CA LYS A 71 -2.67 -7.36 -10.05
C LYS A 71 -3.80 -7.94 -10.91
N GLY A 72 -4.15 -7.27 -12.01
CA GLY A 72 -5.21 -7.72 -12.92
C GLY A 72 -6.30 -6.69 -13.14
N SER A 73 -7.39 -7.11 -13.79
CA SER A 73 -8.51 -6.24 -14.12
C SER A 73 -9.84 -6.83 -13.65
N THR A 74 -10.79 -5.94 -13.41
CA THR A 74 -12.20 -6.25 -13.19
C THR A 74 -13.03 -5.69 -14.33
N LYS A 75 -14.36 -5.94 -14.31
CA LYS A 75 -15.29 -5.31 -15.27
C LYS A 75 -15.30 -3.77 -15.19
N GLY A 76 -14.83 -3.20 -14.08
CA GLY A 76 -14.86 -1.75 -13.82
C GLY A 76 -13.50 -1.06 -13.94
N GLY A 77 -12.40 -1.78 -14.16
CA GLY A 77 -11.07 -1.17 -14.25
C GLY A 77 -9.92 -2.09 -13.85
N GLY A 78 -8.74 -1.52 -13.63
CA GLY A 78 -7.54 -2.23 -13.17
C GLY A 78 -7.46 -2.36 -11.65
N ILE A 79 -6.69 -3.34 -11.20
CA ILE A 79 -6.27 -3.52 -9.81
C ILE A 79 -4.77 -3.29 -9.75
N TRP A 80 -4.35 -2.33 -8.95
CA TRP A 80 -2.97 -2.01 -8.70
C TRP A 80 -2.65 -2.12 -7.21
N ALA A 81 -1.44 -2.54 -6.88
CA ALA A 81 -0.95 -2.60 -5.51
C ALA A 81 0.32 -1.75 -5.35
N VAL A 82 0.47 -1.15 -4.17
CA VAL A 82 1.75 -0.62 -3.69
C VAL A 82 2.41 -1.71 -2.88
N VAL A 83 3.62 -2.07 -3.23
CA VAL A 83 4.34 -3.21 -2.64
C VAL A 83 5.68 -2.75 -2.10
N ALA A 84 6.04 -3.23 -0.90
CA ALA A 84 7.39 -3.16 -0.35
C ALA A 84 8.02 -4.56 -0.46
N GLY A 85 9.02 -4.70 -1.33
CA GLY A 85 9.53 -5.98 -1.81
C GLY A 85 10.67 -6.59 -0.98
N THR A 86 10.84 -6.19 0.29
CA THR A 86 11.87 -6.76 1.16
C THR A 86 11.28 -7.65 2.26
N ASP A 87 11.98 -8.69 2.64
CA ASP A 87 11.56 -9.64 3.69
C ASP A 87 11.38 -8.95 5.05
N HIS A 88 12.13 -7.88 5.31
CA HIS A 88 12.05 -7.13 6.57
C HIS A 88 10.99 -6.03 6.60
N ALA A 89 10.30 -5.75 5.48
CA ALA A 89 9.26 -4.72 5.43
C ALA A 89 8.15 -4.94 6.47
N MET A 90 7.75 -6.18 6.69
CA MET A 90 6.74 -6.52 7.70
C MET A 90 7.21 -6.25 9.13
N PHE A 91 8.51 -6.44 9.41
CA PHE A 91 9.07 -6.14 10.74
C PHE A 91 9.08 -4.63 11.01
N VAL A 92 9.34 -3.83 9.98
CA VAL A 92 9.27 -2.36 10.06
C VAL A 92 7.81 -1.92 10.27
N GLU A 93 6.89 -2.41 9.45
CA GLU A 93 5.47 -2.07 9.52
C GLU A 93 4.87 -2.39 10.88
N PHE A 94 5.04 -3.62 11.36
CA PHE A 94 4.37 -4.10 12.57
C PHE A 94 5.20 -3.97 13.85
N GLY A 95 6.52 -3.79 13.75
CA GLY A 95 7.42 -3.81 14.88
C GLY A 95 7.73 -5.22 15.39
N THR A 96 8.72 -5.36 16.26
CA THR A 96 9.17 -6.66 16.79
C THR A 96 9.52 -6.60 18.27
N GLY A 97 9.52 -7.76 18.92
CA GLY A 97 10.01 -7.92 20.30
C GLY A 97 9.21 -7.16 21.34
N ILE A 98 9.86 -6.91 22.48
CA ILE A 98 9.27 -6.18 23.60
C ILE A 98 9.01 -4.72 23.24
N VAL A 99 9.91 -4.12 22.47
CA VAL A 99 9.76 -2.74 21.99
C VAL A 99 8.54 -2.62 21.08
N GLY A 100 8.37 -3.52 20.11
CA GLY A 100 7.18 -3.54 19.26
C GLY A 100 5.88 -3.76 20.02
N LYS A 101 5.91 -4.62 21.05
CA LYS A 101 4.74 -4.82 21.94
C LYS A 101 4.35 -3.56 22.72
N ARG A 102 5.32 -2.72 23.10
CA ARG A 102 5.08 -1.44 23.79
C ARG A 102 4.65 -0.33 22.85
N SER A 103 5.06 -0.38 21.59
CA SER A 103 4.71 0.54 20.50
C SER A 103 4.08 -0.25 19.34
N PRO A 104 2.86 -0.78 19.50
CA PRO A 104 2.25 -1.69 18.54
C PRO A 104 1.74 -0.96 17.29
N TYR A 105 1.45 -1.74 16.27
CA TYR A 105 0.76 -1.29 15.07
C TYR A 105 -0.57 -0.61 15.42
N PRO A 106 -0.84 0.61 14.90
CA PRO A 106 -1.97 1.43 15.33
C PRO A 106 -3.31 1.00 14.75
N GLY A 107 -3.30 0.20 13.69
CA GLY A 107 -4.48 -0.25 12.96
C GLY A 107 -4.96 -1.64 13.38
N LYS A 108 -6.06 -2.07 12.76
CA LYS A 108 -6.42 -3.48 12.75
C LYS A 108 -5.46 -4.23 11.81
N LEU A 109 -4.94 -5.37 12.26
CA LEU A 109 -4.09 -6.19 11.40
C LEU A 109 -4.84 -6.57 10.12
N PRO A 110 -4.18 -6.59 8.96
CA PRO A 110 -4.77 -7.05 7.71
C PRO A 110 -5.27 -8.50 7.85
N GLU A 111 -6.28 -8.84 7.04
CA GLU A 111 -6.82 -10.19 7.02
C GLU A 111 -5.73 -11.22 6.68
N GLY A 112 -5.69 -12.31 7.45
CA GLY A 112 -4.69 -13.37 7.28
C GLY A 112 -3.34 -13.09 7.95
N ILE A 113 -3.13 -11.93 8.55
CA ILE A 113 -1.92 -11.60 9.31
C ILE A 113 -2.16 -11.87 10.80
N ASP A 114 -1.45 -12.87 11.35
CA ASP A 114 -1.32 -13.13 12.79
C ASP A 114 0.07 -12.65 13.22
N TRP A 115 0.17 -11.40 13.69
CA TRP A 115 1.44 -10.81 14.09
C TRP A 115 1.70 -10.98 15.57
N GLN A 116 2.76 -11.71 15.88
CA GLN A 116 3.20 -11.91 17.25
C GLN A 116 4.55 -11.21 17.48
N TYR A 117 4.55 -10.18 18.34
CA TYR A 117 5.75 -9.39 18.64
C TYR A 117 6.89 -10.19 19.27
N ALA A 118 6.57 -11.30 19.90
CA ALA A 118 7.52 -12.16 20.61
C ALA A 118 7.14 -13.62 20.44
N SER A 119 7.85 -14.38 19.62
CA SER A 119 7.74 -15.83 19.64
C SER A 119 8.64 -16.38 20.75
N GLY A 120 8.09 -17.19 21.66
CA GLY A 120 8.79 -17.69 22.85
C GLY A 120 10.04 -18.55 22.61
N LYS A 121 10.38 -18.82 21.32
CA LYS A 121 11.60 -19.53 20.94
C LYS A 121 12.82 -18.63 20.69
N THR A 122 12.58 -17.34 20.41
CA THR A 122 13.62 -16.40 20.01
C THR A 122 14.02 -15.47 21.15
N ILE A 123 13.09 -15.14 22.05
CA ILE A 123 13.33 -14.20 23.13
C ILE A 123 13.92 -14.91 24.34
N ARG A 124 15.05 -14.40 24.83
CA ARG A 124 15.72 -14.85 26.03
C ARG A 124 15.77 -13.72 27.04
N GLN A 125 15.70 -14.08 28.33
CA GLN A 125 15.99 -13.13 29.40
C GLN A 125 17.49 -13.13 29.68
N LEU A 126 18.08 -11.93 29.68
CA LEU A 126 19.47 -11.74 30.13
C LEU A 126 19.55 -11.68 31.66
N ALA A 127 20.77 -11.80 32.21
CA ALA A 127 21.00 -11.71 33.62
C ALA A 127 20.63 -10.34 34.21
N ASP A 128 20.61 -9.28 33.41
CA ASP A 128 20.19 -7.93 33.78
C ASP A 128 18.66 -7.71 33.71
N GLY A 129 17.90 -8.78 33.38
CA GLY A 129 16.44 -8.76 33.31
C GLY A 129 15.85 -8.32 31.99
N ARG A 130 16.66 -7.91 30.99
CA ARG A 130 16.18 -7.54 29.67
C ARG A 130 15.74 -8.77 28.88
N TYR A 131 14.71 -8.60 28.04
CA TYR A 131 14.18 -9.63 27.14
C TYR A 131 14.45 -9.29 25.69
N GLY A 132 15.10 -10.18 24.95
CA GLY A 132 15.41 -9.96 23.54
C GLY A 132 16.16 -11.13 22.94
N TRP A 133 16.86 -10.86 21.86
CA TRP A 133 17.68 -11.86 21.17
C TRP A 133 18.96 -11.23 20.63
N PHE A 134 19.93 -12.12 20.31
CA PHE A 134 21.13 -11.72 19.60
C PHE A 134 20.94 -11.93 18.11
N TYR A 135 21.46 -10.99 17.32
CA TYR A 135 21.57 -11.10 15.87
C TYR A 135 22.99 -10.76 15.44
N GLN A 136 23.39 -11.22 14.28
CA GLN A 136 24.69 -10.94 13.70
C GLN A 136 24.51 -9.90 12.61
N ASP A 137 25.33 -8.84 12.62
CA ASP A 137 25.33 -7.84 11.57
C ASP A 137 26.11 -8.32 10.33
N ASP A 138 26.17 -7.48 9.28
CA ASP A 138 26.85 -7.77 8.01
C ASP A 138 28.38 -7.93 8.17
N ASN A 139 28.97 -7.43 9.28
CA ASN A 139 30.37 -7.58 9.62
C ASN A 139 30.65 -8.84 10.43
N GLY A 140 29.61 -9.60 10.80
CA GLY A 140 29.71 -10.78 11.61
C GLY A 140 29.73 -10.50 13.14
N GLU A 141 29.48 -9.29 13.57
CA GLU A 141 29.43 -8.92 14.98
C GLU A 141 28.06 -9.24 15.61
N TRP A 142 28.07 -9.70 16.87
CA TRP A 142 26.86 -10.05 17.59
C TRP A 142 26.32 -8.88 18.39
N TRP A 143 25.06 -8.56 18.14
CA TRP A 143 24.32 -7.49 18.81
C TRP A 143 23.09 -8.02 19.53
N PHE A 144 22.82 -7.47 20.71
CA PHE A 144 21.59 -7.75 21.44
C PHE A 144 20.52 -6.72 21.09
N THR A 145 19.28 -7.19 20.85
CA THR A 145 18.13 -6.33 20.59
C THR A 145 16.92 -6.75 21.41
N GLU A 146 16.14 -5.78 21.84
CA GLU A 146 14.80 -5.96 22.43
C GLU A 146 13.70 -5.84 21.36
N GLY A 147 14.07 -5.67 20.10
CA GLY A 147 13.19 -5.46 18.96
C GLY A 147 13.11 -3.99 18.53
N MET A 148 12.12 -3.68 17.72
CA MET A 148 11.88 -2.33 17.18
C MET A 148 10.41 -1.94 17.33
N PRO A 149 10.10 -0.63 17.47
CA PRO A 149 8.72 -0.16 17.45
C PRO A 149 8.08 -0.41 16.07
N SER A 150 6.75 -0.48 16.03
CA SER A 150 6.03 -0.39 14.77
C SER A 150 6.29 0.97 14.11
N ARG A 151 6.63 0.93 12.83
CA ARG A 151 6.78 2.09 11.94
C ARG A 151 5.86 1.87 10.74
N PRO A 152 4.55 2.10 10.89
CA PRO A 152 3.51 1.60 10.00
C PRO A 152 3.37 2.47 8.76
N PHE A 153 4.39 2.46 7.90
CA PHE A 153 4.48 3.29 6.72
C PHE A 153 3.40 2.97 5.66
N MET A 154 3.04 1.70 5.49
CA MET A 154 1.98 1.31 4.56
C MET A 154 0.59 1.68 5.09
N TYR A 155 0.38 1.57 6.41
CA TYR A 155 -0.86 2.03 7.05
C TYR A 155 -1.08 3.54 6.83
N TYR A 156 -0.06 4.36 7.08
CA TYR A 156 -0.17 5.81 6.87
C TYR A 156 -0.26 6.14 5.39
N THR A 157 0.40 5.40 4.51
CA THR A 157 0.23 5.53 3.05
C THR A 157 -1.23 5.32 2.65
N ALA A 158 -1.88 4.27 3.14
CA ALA A 158 -3.30 4.03 2.86
C ALA A 158 -4.18 5.18 3.36
N LYS A 159 -3.90 5.72 4.54
CA LYS A 159 -4.61 6.87 5.11
C LYS A 159 -4.45 8.15 4.28
N GLU A 160 -3.26 8.40 3.75
CA GLU A 160 -3.04 9.55 2.86
C GLU A 160 -3.73 9.34 1.49
N LEU A 161 -3.69 8.13 0.93
CA LEU A 161 -4.41 7.81 -0.30
C LEU A 161 -5.92 8.03 -0.16
N GLU A 162 -6.53 7.65 0.98
CA GLU A 162 -7.94 7.93 1.27
C GLU A 162 -8.29 9.42 1.16
N LYS A 163 -7.37 10.32 1.52
CA LYS A 163 -7.58 11.78 1.45
C LYS A 163 -7.52 12.33 0.03
N ILE A 164 -6.64 11.79 -0.81
CA ILE A 164 -6.38 12.34 -2.14
C ILE A 164 -7.17 11.67 -3.27
N VAL A 165 -7.89 10.57 -3.00
CA VAL A 165 -8.61 9.79 -4.03
C VAL A 165 -9.60 10.63 -4.83
N VAL A 166 -10.36 11.53 -4.17
CA VAL A 166 -11.38 12.36 -4.84
C VAL A 166 -10.73 13.39 -5.76
N GLU A 167 -9.62 13.99 -5.35
CA GLU A 167 -8.91 14.96 -6.16
C GLU A 167 -8.26 14.30 -7.37
N THR A 168 -7.58 13.17 -7.16
CA THR A 168 -7.00 12.39 -8.26
C THR A 168 -8.08 11.91 -9.25
N ALA A 169 -9.25 11.53 -8.76
CA ALA A 169 -10.37 11.19 -9.62
C ALA A 169 -10.83 12.38 -10.46
N LYS A 170 -10.94 13.59 -9.88
CA LYS A 170 -11.27 14.80 -10.63
C LYS A 170 -10.25 15.07 -11.74
N GLU A 171 -8.95 14.93 -11.47
CA GLU A 171 -7.90 15.08 -12.48
C GLU A 171 -8.12 14.14 -13.68
N VAL A 172 -8.38 12.85 -13.41
CA VAL A 172 -8.54 11.83 -14.43
C VAL A 172 -9.85 12.00 -15.23
N PHE A 173 -10.95 12.36 -14.56
CA PHE A 173 -12.26 12.43 -15.20
C PHE A 173 -12.59 13.80 -15.82
N SER A 174 -11.81 14.86 -15.52
CA SER A 174 -12.00 16.19 -16.12
C SER A 174 -11.31 16.38 -17.47
N GLY A 175 -10.28 15.56 -17.77
CA GLY A 175 -9.63 15.48 -19.09
C GLY A 175 -10.40 14.53 -19.99
#